data_e7a57737bd7432aeb7be6fb5bcd3ae87
#
_entry.id   e7a57737bd7432aeb7be6fb5bcd3ae87
#
_cell.length_a   1.000
_cell.length_b   1.000
_cell.length_c   1.000
_cell.angle_alpha   90.00
_cell.angle_beta   90.00
_cell.angle_gamma   90.00
#
_symmetry.space_group_name_H-M   'P 1'
#
loop_
_entity.id
_entity.type
_entity.pdbx_description
1 polymer ?
#
loop_
_entity_poly.entity_id
_entity_poly.type
_entity_poly.pdbx_seq_one_letter_code
_entity_poly.pdbx_strand_id
1 'polypeptide(L)'
;MTIKVAINGYGRIGRNILRAHYEGNKKHDIQIVAINDLGPVETNAHLTRYDTAHGKFPGTVSVDGDYMIVNGDRIRVLAQRDPAQLPWGELGVDVVMECTGYFATKEKASAHIKGGAKKVIISSPGGKDVDATIVYGVNHNKLTAAMTVISNASCTTNCLAPLVKPLNDKIGLVNGLMTTIHAYTNDQVLTDVMHEDLRRARSATMSMIPTKTGAAAAVGLVMPELNGKLDGYAIRVPTINVSVVDLSFIAARDTTVDEVNAIMKAAAAEPGMKGILAYNSAPLVSIDFNHDAHSSSFDATLTKVSGRLVKVSSWYDNEWGFSNRMLDTTVALMAAK
;
A
#
# COMPACT_ATOMS: atom_id res chain seq x y z
N MET A 1 -6.53 -10.47 22.47
CA MET A 1 -5.14 -10.98 22.46
C MET A 1 -4.35 -10.14 21.48
N THR A 2 -3.21 -9.61 21.90
CA THR A 2 -2.30 -8.86 21.02
C THR A 2 -1.83 -9.71 19.85
N ILE A 3 -1.97 -9.19 18.64
CA ILE A 3 -1.58 -9.89 17.41
C ILE A 3 -0.05 -9.83 17.27
N LYS A 4 0.61 -10.98 17.26
CA LYS A 4 2.05 -11.06 17.04
C LYS A 4 2.37 -11.06 15.55
N VAL A 5 3.14 -10.08 15.11
CA VAL A 5 3.47 -9.86 13.71
C VAL A 5 4.96 -10.02 13.46
N ALA A 6 5.32 -10.66 12.35
CA ALA A 6 6.67 -10.60 11.79
C ALA A 6 6.66 -9.89 10.45
N ILE A 7 7.74 -9.18 10.12
CA ILE A 7 7.96 -8.50 8.84
C ILE A 7 9.05 -9.25 8.08
N ASN A 8 8.72 -9.81 6.92
CA ASN A 8 9.68 -10.43 6.02
C ASN A 8 10.02 -9.47 4.88
N GLY A 9 11.28 -9.02 4.82
CA GLY A 9 11.73 -7.93 3.95
C GLY A 9 11.60 -6.57 4.62
N TYR A 10 12.75 -6.03 5.05
CA TYR A 10 12.80 -4.75 5.76
C TYR A 10 13.26 -3.60 4.87
N GLY A 11 12.79 -3.62 3.60
CA GLY A 11 12.92 -2.54 2.63
C GLY A 11 12.02 -1.34 2.96
N ARG A 12 11.70 -0.53 1.95
CA ARG A 12 10.86 0.67 2.12
C ARG A 12 9.57 0.36 2.88
N ILE A 13 8.78 -0.60 2.39
CA ILE A 13 7.47 -0.91 2.97
C ILE A 13 7.59 -1.55 4.36
N GLY A 14 8.46 -2.55 4.53
CA GLY A 14 8.63 -3.19 5.85
C GLY A 14 9.06 -2.20 6.95
N ARG A 15 9.99 -1.28 6.63
CA ARG A 15 10.39 -0.22 7.58
C ARG A 15 9.27 0.77 7.86
N ASN A 16 8.53 1.19 6.84
CA ASN A 16 7.42 2.13 7.04
C ASN A 16 6.25 1.51 7.80
N ILE A 17 6.02 0.20 7.69
CA ILE A 17 5.04 -0.51 8.53
C ILE A 17 5.45 -0.42 10.00
N LEU A 18 6.71 -0.72 10.33
CA LEU A 18 7.21 -0.59 11.70
C LEU A 18 7.10 0.86 12.18
N ARG A 19 7.56 1.81 11.39
CA ARG A 19 7.49 3.23 11.73
C ARG A 19 6.04 3.68 11.93
N ALA A 20 5.12 3.34 11.03
CA ALA A 20 3.70 3.68 11.14
C ALA A 20 3.06 3.12 12.41
N HIS A 21 3.45 1.90 12.84
CA HIS A 21 2.98 1.33 14.08
C HIS A 21 3.40 2.17 15.30
N TYR A 22 4.67 2.55 15.39
CA TYR A 22 5.19 3.32 16.54
C TYR A 22 4.80 4.79 16.46
N GLU A 23 4.87 5.43 15.31
CA GLU A 23 4.51 6.84 15.11
C GLU A 23 2.99 7.06 15.24
N GLY A 24 2.19 6.04 14.95
CA GLY A 24 0.76 6.01 15.20
C GLY A 24 0.37 5.71 16.66
N ASN A 25 1.31 5.79 17.61
CA ASN A 25 1.12 5.50 19.04
C ASN A 25 0.55 4.10 19.31
N LYS A 26 0.93 3.11 18.49
CA LYS A 26 0.46 1.71 18.59
C LYS A 26 -1.07 1.61 18.69
N LYS A 27 -1.78 2.38 17.87
CA LYS A 27 -3.26 2.42 17.86
C LYS A 27 -3.91 1.05 17.62
N HIS A 28 -3.16 0.10 17.05
CA HIS A 28 -3.57 -1.29 16.85
C HIS A 28 -2.98 -2.19 17.94
N ASP A 29 -3.75 -3.18 18.41
CA ASP A 29 -3.27 -4.21 19.34
C ASP A 29 -2.37 -5.22 18.60
N ILE A 30 -1.21 -4.71 18.13
CA ILE A 30 -0.17 -5.44 17.39
C ILE A 30 1.13 -5.37 18.17
N GLN A 31 1.86 -6.47 18.19
CA GLN A 31 3.25 -6.55 18.63
C GLN A 31 4.12 -7.03 17.48
N ILE A 32 5.06 -6.23 17.02
CA ILE A 32 6.07 -6.66 16.04
C ILE A 32 7.15 -7.42 16.83
N VAL A 33 7.22 -8.73 16.62
CA VAL A 33 8.13 -9.62 17.39
C VAL A 33 9.40 -9.96 16.64
N ALA A 34 9.37 -9.89 15.29
CA ALA A 34 10.53 -10.22 14.47
C ALA A 34 10.54 -9.46 13.14
N ILE A 35 11.73 -9.29 12.63
CA ILE A 35 12.04 -8.82 11.27
C ILE A 35 12.98 -9.85 10.66
N ASN A 36 12.76 -10.20 9.40
CA ASN A 36 13.71 -10.96 8.60
C ASN A 36 14.19 -10.12 7.42
N ASP A 37 15.48 -9.86 7.37
CA ASP A 37 16.15 -9.16 6.28
C ASP A 37 17.58 -9.62 6.17
N LEU A 38 18.14 -9.67 4.96
CA LEU A 38 19.49 -10.21 4.73
C LEU A 38 20.61 -9.23 5.10
N GLY A 39 20.26 -7.99 5.42
CA GLY A 39 21.20 -6.98 5.89
C GLY A 39 21.52 -7.09 7.38
N PRO A 40 22.66 -6.53 7.83
CA PRO A 40 23.02 -6.47 9.25
C PRO A 40 22.00 -5.70 10.08
N VAL A 41 21.83 -6.10 11.35
CA VAL A 41 20.89 -5.45 12.28
C VAL A 41 21.20 -3.96 12.48
N GLU A 42 22.48 -3.59 12.50
CA GLU A 42 22.94 -2.19 12.62
C GLU A 42 22.46 -1.34 11.44
N THR A 43 22.53 -1.90 10.21
CA THR A 43 22.03 -1.21 9.01
C THR A 43 20.52 -1.04 9.09
N ASN A 44 19.79 -2.06 9.51
CA ASN A 44 18.35 -1.99 9.70
C ASN A 44 17.97 -0.94 10.75
N ALA A 45 18.69 -0.90 11.88
CA ALA A 45 18.49 0.11 12.91
C ALA A 45 18.82 1.52 12.42
N HIS A 46 19.92 1.70 11.65
CA HIS A 46 20.28 2.98 11.06
C HIS A 46 19.19 3.50 10.12
N LEU A 47 18.73 2.66 9.19
CA LEU A 47 17.68 3.02 8.22
C LEU A 47 16.31 3.19 8.87
N THR A 48 16.07 2.63 10.06
CA THR A 48 14.87 2.92 10.85
C THR A 48 14.93 4.32 11.45
N ARG A 49 16.11 4.73 11.94
CA ARG A 49 16.31 6.08 12.53
C ARG A 49 16.25 7.20 11.51
N TYR A 50 16.79 6.96 10.30
CA TYR A 50 16.99 7.99 9.29
C TYR A 50 16.38 7.58 7.97
N ASP A 51 15.47 8.38 7.48
CA ASP A 51 14.80 8.14 6.21
C ASP A 51 14.74 9.44 5.40
N THR A 52 15.14 9.37 4.13
CA THR A 52 15.20 10.58 3.29
C THR A 52 13.82 11.15 2.98
N ALA A 53 12.82 10.27 2.79
CA ALA A 53 11.46 10.69 2.47
C ALA A 53 10.66 11.06 3.72
N HIS A 54 10.81 10.28 4.82
CA HIS A 54 9.98 10.40 6.02
C HIS A 54 10.72 11.05 7.21
N GLY A 55 11.98 11.45 7.03
CA GLY A 55 12.75 12.13 8.06
C GLY A 55 13.20 11.21 9.21
N LYS A 56 13.66 11.82 10.30
CA LYS A 56 14.11 11.09 11.49
C LYS A 56 12.93 10.42 12.19
N PHE A 57 13.15 9.18 12.64
CA PHE A 57 12.19 8.49 13.51
C PHE A 57 12.04 9.26 14.86
N PRO A 58 10.81 9.58 15.28
CA PRO A 58 10.59 10.37 16.49
C PRO A 58 10.65 9.54 17.78
N GLY A 59 11.52 8.54 17.84
CA GLY A 59 11.68 7.63 18.95
C GLY A 59 13.10 7.15 19.09
N THR A 60 13.30 6.12 19.91
CA THR A 60 14.62 5.52 20.15
C THR A 60 14.75 4.21 19.39
N VAL A 61 15.91 4.00 18.76
CA VAL A 61 16.28 2.73 18.14
C VAL A 61 17.71 2.41 18.55
N SER A 62 17.92 1.25 19.15
CA SER A 62 19.24 0.71 19.51
C SER A 62 19.36 -0.75 19.07
N VAL A 63 20.55 -1.30 19.18
CA VAL A 63 20.86 -2.69 18.84
C VAL A 63 21.41 -3.38 20.08
N ASP A 64 21.00 -4.63 20.31
CA ASP A 64 21.51 -5.52 21.35
C ASP A 64 21.59 -6.94 20.80
N GLY A 65 22.79 -7.33 20.34
CA GLY A 65 23.00 -8.59 19.61
C GLY A 65 22.13 -8.66 18.36
N ASP A 66 21.36 -9.73 18.24
CA ASP A 66 20.43 -9.95 17.12
C ASP A 66 19.08 -9.24 17.29
N TYR A 67 19.00 -8.29 18.21
CA TYR A 67 17.76 -7.56 18.47
C TYR A 67 17.88 -6.08 18.11
N MET A 68 16.88 -5.57 17.44
CA MET A 68 16.63 -4.14 17.35
C MET A 68 15.65 -3.75 18.45
N ILE A 69 16.01 -2.73 19.25
CA ILE A 69 15.19 -2.22 20.35
C ILE A 69 14.55 -0.92 19.88
N VAL A 70 13.23 -0.90 19.74
CA VAL A 70 12.47 0.26 19.26
C VAL A 70 11.54 0.73 20.38
N ASN A 71 11.79 1.92 20.92
CA ASN A 71 11.05 2.49 22.05
C ASN A 71 10.95 1.51 23.26
N GLY A 72 11.98 0.68 23.46
CA GLY A 72 12.03 -0.32 24.51
C GLY A 72 11.54 -1.72 24.12
N ASP A 73 10.81 -1.87 23.03
CA ASP A 73 10.40 -3.18 22.54
C ASP A 73 11.55 -3.92 21.86
N ARG A 74 11.77 -5.18 22.24
CA ARG A 74 12.78 -6.06 21.63
C ARG A 74 12.20 -6.76 20.41
N ILE A 75 12.80 -6.52 19.24
CA ILE A 75 12.39 -7.11 17.96
C ILE A 75 13.56 -7.97 17.48
N ARG A 76 13.33 -9.28 17.32
CA ARG A 76 14.36 -10.18 16.81
C ARG A 76 14.62 -9.93 15.34
N VAL A 77 15.89 -9.76 14.95
CA VAL A 77 16.29 -9.60 13.54
C VAL A 77 16.90 -10.90 13.06
N LEU A 78 16.35 -11.45 11.99
CA LEU A 78 16.73 -12.71 11.36
C LEU A 78 17.29 -12.42 9.97
N ALA A 79 18.11 -13.33 9.42
CA ALA A 79 18.73 -13.22 8.09
C ALA A 79 18.63 -14.54 7.33
N GLN A 80 17.41 -15.03 7.10
CA GLN A 80 17.11 -16.30 6.44
C GLN A 80 16.45 -16.08 5.08
N ARG A 81 17.00 -16.71 4.03
CA ARG A 81 16.47 -16.61 2.66
C ARG A 81 15.21 -17.44 2.44
N ASP A 82 15.15 -18.62 3.03
CA ASP A 82 14.03 -19.55 2.88
C ASP A 82 12.99 -19.30 3.97
N PRO A 83 11.79 -18.79 3.63
CA PRO A 83 10.76 -18.51 4.61
C PRO A 83 10.28 -19.75 5.40
N ALA A 84 10.42 -20.95 4.82
CA ALA A 84 10.03 -22.18 5.50
C ALA A 84 10.94 -22.55 6.70
N GLN A 85 12.14 -21.97 6.76
CA GLN A 85 13.12 -22.18 7.82
C GLN A 85 13.08 -21.09 8.89
N LEU A 86 12.18 -20.09 8.75
CA LEU A 86 12.02 -19.03 9.73
C LEU A 86 11.23 -19.56 10.94
N PRO A 87 11.64 -19.27 12.18
CA PRO A 87 11.07 -19.86 13.39
C PRO A 87 9.78 -19.15 13.84
N TRP A 88 8.83 -18.95 12.92
CA TRP A 88 7.60 -18.21 13.22
C TRP A 88 6.75 -18.89 14.29
N GLY A 89 6.70 -20.23 14.28
CA GLY A 89 5.99 -21.01 15.30
C GLY A 89 6.58 -20.82 16.70
N GLU A 90 7.91 -20.86 16.84
CA GLU A 90 8.62 -20.65 18.12
C GLU A 90 8.40 -19.23 18.66
N LEU A 91 8.35 -18.23 17.77
CA LEU A 91 8.08 -16.83 18.12
C LEU A 91 6.59 -16.54 18.34
N GLY A 92 5.72 -17.51 18.05
CA GLY A 92 4.27 -17.39 18.20
C GLY A 92 3.67 -16.36 17.23
N VAL A 93 4.21 -16.26 16.00
CA VAL A 93 3.76 -15.30 15.00
C VAL A 93 2.36 -15.64 14.51
N ASP A 94 1.44 -14.71 14.64
CA ASP A 94 0.09 -14.84 14.10
C ASP A 94 0.05 -14.46 12.61
N VAL A 95 0.69 -13.34 12.25
CA VAL A 95 0.68 -12.82 10.86
C VAL A 95 2.09 -12.47 10.41
N VAL A 96 2.48 -12.94 9.23
CA VAL A 96 3.66 -12.45 8.53
C VAL A 96 3.22 -11.40 7.50
N MET A 97 3.84 -10.24 7.55
CA MET A 97 3.76 -9.21 6.50
C MET A 97 4.90 -9.48 5.50
N GLU A 98 4.54 -10.01 4.33
CA GLU A 98 5.49 -10.34 3.27
C GLU A 98 5.78 -9.10 2.44
N CYS A 99 6.97 -8.52 2.63
CA CYS A 99 7.39 -7.24 2.06
C CYS A 99 8.62 -7.33 1.14
N THR A 100 9.04 -8.55 0.77
CA THR A 100 10.22 -8.74 -0.10
C THR A 100 9.92 -8.51 -1.58
N GLY A 101 8.67 -8.70 -2.00
CA GLY A 101 8.26 -8.73 -3.40
C GLY A 101 8.55 -10.06 -4.13
N TYR A 102 9.28 -11.00 -3.49
CA TYR A 102 9.64 -12.29 -4.11
C TYR A 102 8.56 -13.36 -3.92
N PHE A 103 7.84 -13.32 -2.80
CA PHE A 103 6.85 -14.34 -2.42
C PHE A 103 5.42 -13.83 -2.62
N ALA A 104 5.14 -13.31 -3.83
CA ALA A 104 3.89 -12.63 -4.16
C ALA A 104 2.76 -13.55 -4.65
N THR A 105 2.89 -14.87 -4.55
CA THR A 105 1.81 -15.85 -4.83
C THR A 105 1.47 -16.62 -3.58
N LYS A 106 0.27 -17.20 -3.50
CA LYS A 106 -0.13 -18.05 -2.37
C LYS A 106 0.82 -19.24 -2.22
N GLU A 107 1.18 -19.87 -3.32
CA GLU A 107 2.13 -20.99 -3.34
C GLU A 107 3.44 -20.61 -2.63
N LYS A 108 4.07 -19.50 -3.06
CA LYS A 108 5.35 -19.04 -2.47
C LYS A 108 5.19 -18.55 -1.04
N ALA A 109 4.19 -17.71 -0.77
CA ALA A 109 3.96 -17.14 0.55
C ALA A 109 3.58 -18.19 1.61
N SER A 110 3.01 -19.33 1.19
CA SER A 110 2.71 -20.46 2.09
C SER A 110 3.95 -21.08 2.73
N ALA A 111 5.16 -20.74 2.27
CA ALA A 111 6.40 -21.11 2.96
C ALA A 111 6.45 -20.53 4.39
N HIS A 112 5.87 -19.35 4.63
CA HIS A 112 5.75 -18.77 5.97
C HIS A 112 4.81 -19.60 6.87
N ILE A 113 3.75 -20.18 6.30
CA ILE A 113 2.86 -21.08 7.05
C ILE A 113 3.61 -22.35 7.46
N LYS A 114 4.48 -22.89 6.59
CA LYS A 114 5.36 -24.01 6.93
C LYS A 114 6.34 -23.66 8.05
N GLY A 115 6.80 -22.40 8.12
CA GLY A 115 7.61 -21.87 9.23
C GLY A 115 6.82 -21.66 10.52
N GLY A 116 5.51 -21.89 10.54
CA GLY A 116 4.65 -21.84 11.72
C GLY A 116 3.84 -20.55 11.89
N ALA A 117 3.84 -19.64 10.94
CA ALA A 117 2.91 -18.49 10.94
C ALA A 117 1.47 -18.97 10.70
N LYS A 118 0.49 -18.29 11.29
CA LYS A 118 -0.92 -18.64 11.08
C LYS A 118 -1.48 -18.06 9.77
N LYS A 119 -1.07 -16.83 9.42
CA LYS A 119 -1.56 -16.09 8.25
C LYS A 119 -0.45 -15.27 7.61
N VAL A 120 -0.62 -14.92 6.33
CA VAL A 120 0.32 -14.06 5.57
C VAL A 120 -0.45 -12.97 4.85
N ILE A 121 0.08 -11.74 4.90
CA ILE A 121 -0.39 -10.61 4.09
C ILE A 121 0.75 -10.18 3.16
N ILE A 122 0.52 -10.28 1.86
CA ILE A 122 1.47 -9.87 0.83
C ILE A 122 1.31 -8.36 0.59
N SER A 123 2.42 -7.61 0.70
CA SER A 123 2.45 -6.13 0.53
C SER A 123 2.57 -5.68 -0.94
N SER A 124 2.08 -6.48 -1.85
CA SER A 124 2.09 -6.21 -3.29
C SER A 124 0.90 -6.90 -3.96
N PRO A 125 0.60 -6.64 -5.24
CA PRO A 125 -0.36 -7.44 -5.96
C PRO A 125 -0.03 -8.92 -5.84
N GLY A 126 -1.00 -9.71 -5.38
CA GLY A 126 -0.87 -11.16 -5.24
C GLY A 126 -1.11 -11.88 -6.56
N GLY A 127 -0.65 -13.14 -6.63
CA GLY A 127 -1.02 -14.04 -7.71
C GLY A 127 -2.53 -14.32 -7.75
N LYS A 128 -2.99 -14.99 -8.79
CA LYS A 128 -4.40 -15.38 -8.94
C LYS A 128 -4.86 -16.42 -7.91
N ASP A 129 -3.92 -17.01 -7.20
CA ASP A 129 -4.09 -18.09 -6.25
C ASP A 129 -4.25 -17.61 -4.78
N VAL A 130 -4.08 -16.32 -4.49
CA VAL A 130 -4.30 -15.78 -3.14
C VAL A 130 -5.77 -15.90 -2.75
N ASP A 131 -6.05 -16.08 -1.44
CA ASP A 131 -7.41 -16.24 -0.93
C ASP A 131 -8.29 -15.01 -1.22
N ALA A 132 -7.69 -13.83 -1.14
CA ALA A 132 -8.34 -12.58 -1.51
C ALA A 132 -7.33 -11.46 -1.80
N THR A 133 -7.72 -10.52 -2.65
CA THR A 133 -7.08 -9.21 -2.79
C THR A 133 -7.94 -8.19 -2.05
N ILE A 134 -7.35 -7.54 -1.07
CA ILE A 134 -8.06 -6.64 -0.13
C ILE A 134 -7.57 -5.21 -0.30
N VAL A 135 -8.53 -4.30 -0.38
CA VAL A 135 -8.34 -2.86 -0.16
C VAL A 135 -9.17 -2.47 1.06
N TYR A 136 -8.49 -2.11 2.12
CA TYR A 136 -9.15 -1.73 3.37
C TYR A 136 -10.02 -0.47 3.16
N GLY A 137 -11.22 -0.47 3.73
CA GLY A 137 -12.26 0.54 3.47
C GLY A 137 -13.19 0.20 2.31
N VAL A 138 -12.77 -0.69 1.39
CA VAL A 138 -13.58 -1.05 0.20
C VAL A 138 -14.18 -2.46 0.32
N ASN A 139 -13.34 -3.48 0.53
CA ASN A 139 -13.79 -4.88 0.56
C ASN A 139 -13.24 -5.71 1.74
N HIS A 140 -12.66 -5.09 2.75
CA HIS A 140 -12.12 -5.80 3.92
C HIS A 140 -13.17 -6.60 4.70
N ASN A 141 -14.46 -6.25 4.54
CA ASN A 141 -15.58 -7.00 5.10
C ASN A 141 -15.80 -8.38 4.45
N LYS A 142 -15.10 -8.68 3.36
CA LYS A 142 -15.10 -10.01 2.70
C LYS A 142 -14.10 -10.98 3.33
N LEU A 143 -13.27 -10.53 4.26
CA LEU A 143 -12.33 -11.39 4.96
C LEU A 143 -13.06 -12.44 5.78
N THR A 144 -12.52 -13.67 5.78
CA THR A 144 -13.02 -14.79 6.60
C THR A 144 -11.90 -15.44 7.40
N ALA A 145 -12.25 -16.13 8.48
CA ALA A 145 -11.29 -16.86 9.32
C ALA A 145 -10.48 -17.91 8.53
N ALA A 146 -11.08 -18.49 7.49
CA ALA A 146 -10.45 -19.53 6.66
C ALA A 146 -9.34 -19.00 5.74
N MET A 147 -9.30 -17.71 5.45
CA MET A 147 -8.27 -17.11 4.60
C MET A 147 -6.92 -17.10 5.32
N THR A 148 -5.90 -17.62 4.67
CA THR A 148 -4.55 -17.78 5.22
C THR A 148 -3.50 -16.92 4.54
N VAL A 149 -3.65 -16.70 3.21
CA VAL A 149 -2.72 -15.88 2.42
C VAL A 149 -3.53 -14.89 1.59
N ILE A 150 -3.43 -13.62 1.93
CA ILE A 150 -4.12 -12.53 1.21
C ILE A 150 -3.12 -11.52 0.66
N SER A 151 -3.55 -10.75 -0.34
CA SER A 151 -2.81 -9.61 -0.86
C SER A 151 -3.48 -8.30 -0.41
N ASN A 152 -2.66 -7.33 0.01
CA ASN A 152 -3.12 -5.96 0.28
C ASN A 152 -3.16 -5.08 -1.00
N ALA A 153 -3.18 -5.68 -2.18
CA ALA A 153 -3.12 -5.03 -3.49
C ALA A 153 -1.85 -4.16 -3.67
N SER A 154 -1.90 -3.16 -4.56
CA SER A 154 -0.84 -2.16 -4.72
C SER A 154 -1.21 -0.85 -4.04
N CYS A 155 -0.22 0.02 -3.81
CA CYS A 155 -0.47 1.39 -3.31
C CYS A 155 -1.40 2.17 -4.24
N THR A 156 -1.23 2.02 -5.57
CA THR A 156 -2.09 2.66 -6.58
C THR A 156 -3.52 2.11 -6.53
N THR A 157 -3.72 0.80 -6.35
CA THR A 157 -5.06 0.22 -6.21
C THR A 157 -5.72 0.69 -4.91
N ASN A 158 -4.94 0.83 -3.83
CA ASN A 158 -5.42 1.39 -2.57
C ASN A 158 -5.85 2.85 -2.68
N CYS A 159 -5.24 3.63 -3.60
CA CYS A 159 -5.70 4.99 -3.90
C CYS A 159 -6.94 4.97 -4.82
N LEU A 160 -6.91 4.17 -5.89
CA LEU A 160 -7.92 4.19 -6.94
C LEU A 160 -9.28 3.62 -6.47
N ALA A 161 -9.30 2.54 -5.69
CA ALA A 161 -10.56 1.90 -5.30
C ALA A 161 -11.43 2.79 -4.39
N PRO A 162 -10.92 3.46 -3.34
CA PRO A 162 -11.70 4.43 -2.57
C PRO A 162 -12.14 5.64 -3.37
N LEU A 163 -11.38 6.04 -4.40
CA LEU A 163 -11.75 7.13 -5.32
C LEU A 163 -12.95 6.74 -6.19
N VAL A 164 -12.91 5.56 -6.81
CA VAL A 164 -13.93 5.15 -7.78
C VAL A 164 -15.21 4.61 -7.14
N LYS A 165 -15.12 4.03 -5.92
CA LYS A 165 -16.28 3.43 -5.27
C LYS A 165 -17.45 4.41 -5.11
N PRO A 166 -17.32 5.58 -4.45
CA PRO A 166 -18.42 6.51 -4.27
C PRO A 166 -18.93 7.09 -5.60
N LEU A 167 -18.04 7.30 -6.57
CA LEU A 167 -18.41 7.79 -7.90
C LEU A 167 -19.22 6.74 -8.67
N ASN A 168 -18.78 5.48 -8.65
CA ASN A 168 -19.55 4.39 -9.27
C ASN A 168 -20.91 4.19 -8.62
N ASP A 169 -20.99 4.26 -7.28
CA ASP A 169 -22.22 4.06 -6.53
C ASP A 169 -23.25 5.17 -6.81
N LYS A 170 -22.83 6.41 -7.11
CA LYS A 170 -23.73 7.58 -7.24
C LYS A 170 -24.02 8.01 -8.67
N ILE A 171 -23.02 7.96 -9.55
CA ILE A 171 -23.18 8.43 -10.96
C ILE A 171 -22.86 7.33 -11.98
N GLY A 172 -22.45 6.14 -11.52
CA GLY A 172 -22.06 5.02 -12.36
C GLY A 172 -20.75 5.27 -13.11
N LEU A 173 -19.96 4.23 -13.31
CA LEU A 173 -18.73 4.24 -14.11
C LEU A 173 -18.89 3.22 -15.25
N VAL A 174 -18.99 3.71 -16.48
CA VAL A 174 -19.14 2.87 -17.68
C VAL A 174 -17.79 2.27 -18.05
N ASN A 175 -16.79 3.12 -18.26
CA ASN A 175 -15.39 2.78 -18.49
C ASN A 175 -14.50 3.98 -18.15
N GLY A 176 -13.20 3.74 -17.98
CA GLY A 176 -12.26 4.80 -17.67
C GLY A 176 -10.80 4.41 -17.91
N LEU A 177 -9.98 5.42 -18.11
CA LEU A 177 -8.53 5.29 -18.26
C LEU A 177 -7.82 6.05 -17.15
N MET A 178 -6.87 5.40 -16.52
CA MET A 178 -6.10 5.94 -15.42
C MET A 178 -4.64 6.08 -15.82
N THR A 179 -4.05 7.21 -15.52
CA THR A 179 -2.60 7.37 -15.46
C THR A 179 -2.19 7.63 -14.02
N THR A 180 -1.27 6.83 -13.48
CA THR A 180 -0.64 7.22 -12.23
C THR A 180 0.70 7.90 -12.52
N ILE A 181 0.82 9.17 -12.12
CA ILE A 181 2.09 9.88 -12.07
C ILE A 181 2.72 9.49 -10.75
N HIS A 182 3.72 8.61 -10.82
CA HIS A 182 4.19 7.85 -9.66
C HIS A 182 5.63 8.17 -9.32
N ALA A 183 5.90 8.39 -8.04
CA ALA A 183 7.27 8.48 -7.55
C ALA A 183 8.08 7.24 -7.98
N TYR A 184 9.38 7.39 -8.25
CA TYR A 184 10.23 6.24 -8.51
C TYR A 184 10.33 5.33 -7.29
N THR A 185 10.58 4.05 -7.51
CA THR A 185 10.78 3.05 -6.47
C THR A 185 12.07 2.28 -6.75
N ASN A 186 12.46 1.36 -5.88
CA ASN A 186 13.64 0.51 -6.10
C ASN A 186 13.55 -0.40 -7.35
N ASP A 187 12.40 -0.44 -8.01
CA ASP A 187 12.22 -1.08 -9.32
C ASP A 187 12.83 -0.24 -10.46
N GLN A 188 13.07 1.04 -10.26
CA GLN A 188 13.76 1.94 -11.18
C GLN A 188 15.26 1.98 -10.84
N VAL A 189 16.06 2.33 -11.83
CA VAL A 189 17.53 2.40 -11.73
C VAL A 189 18.02 3.84 -11.69
N LEU A 190 19.15 4.08 -11.01
CA LEU A 190 19.73 5.44 -10.89
C LEU A 190 20.37 5.90 -12.21
N THR A 191 21.06 5.00 -12.89
CA THR A 191 21.71 5.24 -14.19
C THR A 191 21.32 4.13 -15.16
N ASP A 192 21.55 4.34 -16.45
CA ASP A 192 21.20 3.36 -17.48
C ASP A 192 21.92 2.02 -17.22
N VAL A 193 21.13 0.94 -17.10
CA VAL A 193 21.65 -0.41 -16.84
C VAL A 193 20.69 -1.44 -17.48
N MET A 194 21.18 -2.66 -17.69
CA MET A 194 20.38 -3.74 -18.26
C MET A 194 19.12 -4.00 -17.43
N HIS A 195 17.97 -4.03 -18.12
CA HIS A 195 16.68 -4.35 -17.56
C HIS A 195 15.78 -4.98 -18.65
N GLU A 196 14.89 -5.90 -18.31
CA GLU A 196 13.98 -6.54 -19.27
C GLU A 196 13.05 -5.52 -19.95
N ASP A 197 12.55 -4.54 -19.21
CA ASP A 197 11.82 -3.39 -19.78
C ASP A 197 12.81 -2.30 -20.17
N LEU A 198 12.92 -2.01 -21.47
CA LEU A 198 13.86 -1.04 -22.01
C LEU A 198 13.63 0.39 -21.49
N ARG A 199 12.41 0.75 -21.08
CA ARG A 199 12.12 2.05 -20.47
C ARG A 199 12.61 2.09 -19.02
N ARG A 200 12.45 0.99 -18.26
CA ARG A 200 12.97 0.87 -16.88
C ARG A 200 14.48 0.74 -16.82
N ALA A 201 15.13 0.41 -17.93
CA ALA A 201 16.58 0.39 -18.07
C ALA A 201 17.21 1.79 -17.99
N ARG A 202 16.40 2.86 -18.03
CA ARG A 202 16.86 4.25 -18.09
C ARG A 202 16.83 4.91 -16.71
N SER A 203 17.69 5.93 -16.55
CA SER A 203 17.83 6.70 -15.30
C SER A 203 16.52 7.31 -14.83
N ALA A 204 16.08 6.93 -13.63
CA ALA A 204 14.87 7.44 -13.00
C ALA A 204 15.03 8.87 -12.46
N THR A 205 16.27 9.31 -12.22
CA THR A 205 16.54 10.61 -11.60
C THR A 205 16.41 11.77 -12.58
N MET A 206 16.44 11.48 -13.90
CA MET A 206 16.39 12.49 -14.97
C MET A 206 15.35 12.20 -16.04
N SER A 207 14.50 11.19 -15.85
CA SER A 207 13.55 10.76 -16.87
C SER A 207 12.14 10.58 -16.31
N MET A 208 11.14 10.91 -17.12
CA MET A 208 9.78 10.41 -16.95
C MET A 208 9.68 9.06 -17.66
N ILE A 209 9.35 8.00 -16.94
CA ILE A 209 9.39 6.62 -17.46
C ILE A 209 7.98 6.05 -17.55
N PRO A 210 7.36 5.99 -18.75
CA PRO A 210 6.10 5.27 -18.94
C PRO A 210 6.33 3.77 -18.72
N THR A 211 5.45 3.13 -17.95
CA THR A 211 5.56 1.70 -17.62
C THR A 211 4.19 1.08 -17.39
N LYS A 212 4.11 -0.23 -17.54
CA LYS A 212 2.88 -0.98 -17.28
C LYS A 212 2.52 -0.93 -15.80
N THR A 213 1.21 -0.95 -15.52
CA THR A 213 0.67 -1.17 -14.18
C THR A 213 -0.59 -2.02 -14.26
N GLY A 214 -0.72 -2.99 -13.37
CA GLY A 214 -1.96 -3.76 -13.21
C GLY A 214 -2.96 -3.12 -12.24
N ALA A 215 -2.66 -1.93 -11.72
CA ALA A 215 -3.43 -1.35 -10.61
C ALA A 215 -4.88 -1.02 -10.98
N ALA A 216 -5.14 -0.55 -12.21
CA ALA A 216 -6.49 -0.26 -12.70
C ALA A 216 -7.31 -1.55 -12.87
N ALA A 217 -6.74 -2.55 -13.53
CA ALA A 217 -7.39 -3.86 -13.70
C ALA A 217 -7.64 -4.56 -12.35
N ALA A 218 -6.75 -4.38 -11.38
CA ALA A 218 -6.87 -4.96 -10.04
C ALA A 218 -8.07 -4.40 -9.24
N VAL A 219 -8.63 -3.24 -9.63
CA VAL A 219 -9.89 -2.74 -9.04
C VAL A 219 -11.03 -3.73 -9.26
N GLY A 220 -11.07 -4.44 -10.41
CA GLY A 220 -12.04 -5.48 -10.67
C GLY A 220 -11.97 -6.69 -9.72
N LEU A 221 -10.83 -6.96 -9.08
CA LEU A 221 -10.70 -8.00 -8.05
C LEU A 221 -11.36 -7.58 -6.73
N VAL A 222 -11.38 -6.27 -6.47
CA VAL A 222 -11.89 -5.67 -5.23
C VAL A 222 -13.36 -5.29 -5.37
N MET A 223 -13.73 -4.78 -6.55
CA MET A 223 -15.06 -4.34 -6.96
C MET A 223 -15.45 -5.07 -8.27
N PRO A 224 -16.03 -6.27 -8.21
CA PRO A 224 -16.29 -7.11 -9.38
C PRO A 224 -17.15 -6.43 -10.46
N GLU A 225 -18.02 -5.50 -10.08
CA GLU A 225 -18.86 -4.71 -11.00
C GLU A 225 -18.04 -3.76 -11.91
N LEU A 226 -16.80 -3.49 -11.57
CA LEU A 226 -15.85 -2.70 -12.38
C LEU A 226 -14.86 -3.56 -13.15
N ASN A 227 -15.00 -4.88 -13.14
CA ASN A 227 -14.11 -5.76 -13.88
C ASN A 227 -14.12 -5.44 -15.39
N GLY A 228 -12.95 -5.22 -15.96
CA GLY A 228 -12.77 -4.86 -17.38
C GLY A 228 -13.18 -3.43 -17.77
N LYS A 229 -13.64 -2.60 -16.82
CA LYS A 229 -14.05 -1.22 -17.09
C LYS A 229 -12.94 -0.19 -16.92
N LEU A 230 -11.87 -0.54 -16.22
CA LEU A 230 -10.73 0.35 -15.95
C LEU A 230 -9.45 -0.26 -16.51
N ASP A 231 -8.68 0.58 -17.20
CA ASP A 231 -7.33 0.27 -17.66
C ASP A 231 -6.42 1.50 -17.47
N GLY A 232 -5.12 1.34 -17.70
CA GLY A 232 -4.20 2.46 -17.59
C GLY A 232 -2.73 2.05 -17.53
N TYR A 233 -1.89 3.05 -17.29
CA TYR A 233 -0.45 2.88 -17.17
C TYR A 233 0.14 3.82 -16.11
N ALA A 234 1.40 3.64 -15.79
CA ALA A 234 2.13 4.51 -14.88
C ALA A 234 3.16 5.36 -15.64
N ILE A 235 3.39 6.57 -15.17
CA ILE A 235 4.55 7.39 -15.52
C ILE A 235 5.37 7.57 -14.25
N ARG A 236 6.55 6.94 -14.17
CA ARG A 236 7.49 7.19 -13.08
C ARG A 236 8.17 8.53 -13.31
N VAL A 237 8.24 9.35 -12.25
CA VAL A 237 8.80 10.70 -12.30
C VAL A 237 9.93 10.85 -11.30
N PRO A 238 10.87 11.82 -11.51
CA PRO A 238 11.99 12.09 -10.60
C PRO A 238 11.54 12.72 -9.27
N THR A 239 10.69 12.01 -8.54
CA THR A 239 10.14 12.39 -7.23
C THR A 239 10.30 11.21 -6.30
N ILE A 240 10.82 11.43 -5.09
CA ILE A 240 11.19 10.37 -4.15
C ILE A 240 9.98 9.66 -3.53
N ASN A 241 8.91 10.40 -3.28
CA ASN A 241 7.70 9.89 -2.63
C ASN A 241 6.50 10.76 -3.01
N VAL A 242 5.30 10.26 -2.78
CA VAL A 242 3.99 10.79 -3.17
C VAL A 242 3.74 10.68 -4.67
N SER A 243 2.62 10.11 -4.98
CA SER A 243 2.12 9.84 -6.32
C SER A 243 0.71 10.41 -6.49
N VAL A 244 0.25 10.55 -7.72
CA VAL A 244 -1.12 10.97 -8.01
C VAL A 244 -1.76 10.03 -9.04
N VAL A 245 -2.98 9.62 -8.77
CA VAL A 245 -3.88 9.00 -9.75
C VAL A 245 -4.60 10.10 -10.52
N ASP A 246 -4.51 10.06 -11.84
CA ASP A 246 -5.26 10.88 -12.78
C ASP A 246 -6.22 9.95 -13.53
N LEU A 247 -7.52 10.05 -13.23
CA LEU A 247 -8.56 9.20 -13.79
C LEU A 247 -9.50 10.02 -14.67
N SER A 248 -9.66 9.59 -15.92
CA SER A 248 -10.74 10.06 -16.81
C SER A 248 -11.71 8.91 -17.04
N PHE A 249 -13.01 9.14 -16.84
CA PHE A 249 -14.03 8.10 -17.01
C PHE A 249 -15.33 8.65 -17.59
N ILE A 250 -16.13 7.76 -18.18
CA ILE A 250 -17.48 8.06 -18.66
C ILE A 250 -18.47 7.66 -17.55
N ALA A 251 -19.20 8.63 -17.03
CA ALA A 251 -20.28 8.39 -16.09
C ALA A 251 -21.52 7.80 -16.81
N ALA A 252 -22.38 7.11 -16.08
CA ALA A 252 -23.61 6.53 -16.64
C ALA A 252 -24.66 7.59 -17.04
N ARG A 253 -24.55 8.79 -16.48
CA ARG A 253 -25.38 9.98 -16.76
C ARG A 253 -24.55 11.25 -16.74
N ASP A 254 -25.15 12.35 -17.21
CA ASP A 254 -24.54 13.67 -17.07
C ASP A 254 -24.39 14.04 -15.60
N THR A 255 -23.35 14.77 -15.30
CA THR A 255 -22.99 15.24 -13.96
C THR A 255 -22.33 16.62 -14.02
N THR A 256 -21.97 17.18 -12.88
CA THR A 256 -21.29 18.46 -12.74
C THR A 256 -20.10 18.38 -11.82
N VAL A 257 -19.18 19.36 -11.89
CA VAL A 257 -18.04 19.46 -10.96
C VAL A 257 -18.53 19.50 -9.51
N ASP A 258 -19.58 20.30 -9.23
CA ASP A 258 -20.10 20.45 -7.88
C ASP A 258 -20.69 19.13 -7.35
N GLU A 259 -21.40 18.37 -8.20
CA GLU A 259 -21.94 17.07 -7.82
C GLU A 259 -20.82 16.05 -7.52
N VAL A 260 -19.82 15.95 -8.39
CA VAL A 260 -18.66 15.06 -8.19
C VAL A 260 -17.94 15.40 -6.88
N ASN A 261 -17.67 16.68 -6.65
CA ASN A 261 -17.00 17.14 -5.43
C ASN A 261 -17.85 16.90 -4.18
N ALA A 262 -19.17 17.09 -4.26
CA ALA A 262 -20.08 16.82 -3.15
C ALA A 262 -20.15 15.32 -2.80
N ILE A 263 -20.17 14.43 -3.80
CA ILE A 263 -20.12 12.97 -3.63
C ILE A 263 -18.83 12.59 -2.87
N MET A 264 -17.70 13.08 -3.33
CA MET A 264 -16.39 12.74 -2.72
C MET A 264 -16.26 13.31 -1.31
N LYS A 265 -16.75 14.54 -1.07
CA LYS A 265 -16.76 15.15 0.27
C LYS A 265 -17.63 14.35 1.25
N ALA A 266 -18.79 13.92 0.80
CA ALA A 266 -19.70 13.09 1.60
C ALA A 266 -19.05 11.74 1.92
N ALA A 267 -18.48 11.07 0.91
CA ALA A 267 -17.82 9.78 1.08
C ALA A 267 -16.63 9.85 2.06
N ALA A 268 -15.81 10.90 1.99
CA ALA A 268 -14.70 11.09 2.93
C ALA A 268 -15.15 11.26 4.39
N ALA A 269 -16.39 11.71 4.61
CA ALA A 269 -16.97 11.85 5.94
C ALA A 269 -17.64 10.57 6.47
N GLU A 270 -17.86 9.56 5.63
CA GLU A 270 -18.45 8.29 6.04
C GLU A 270 -17.54 7.53 7.03
N PRO A 271 -18.10 6.93 8.10
CA PRO A 271 -17.28 6.20 9.09
C PRO A 271 -16.36 5.13 8.49
N GLY A 272 -16.82 4.43 7.45
CA GLY A 272 -16.04 3.38 6.77
C GLY A 272 -14.89 3.90 5.90
N MET A 273 -14.88 5.19 5.58
CA MET A 273 -13.86 5.85 4.77
C MET A 273 -12.95 6.78 5.58
N LYS A 274 -13.27 6.99 6.86
CA LYS A 274 -12.47 7.85 7.74
C LYS A 274 -11.03 7.33 7.87
N GLY A 275 -10.04 8.19 7.58
CA GLY A 275 -8.62 7.79 7.54
C GLY A 275 -8.20 6.98 6.31
N ILE A 276 -9.13 6.73 5.38
CA ILE A 276 -8.91 6.03 4.10
C ILE A 276 -8.97 7.02 2.94
N LEU A 277 -10.09 7.76 2.85
CA LEU A 277 -10.34 8.78 1.83
C LEU A 277 -10.33 10.16 2.48
N ALA A 278 -9.47 11.05 2.00
CA ALA A 278 -9.46 12.46 2.36
C ALA A 278 -10.05 13.30 1.24
N TYR A 279 -10.51 14.51 1.58
CA TYR A 279 -11.02 15.52 0.67
C TYR A 279 -10.16 16.77 0.77
N ASN A 280 -9.44 17.13 -0.30
CA ASN A 280 -8.63 18.33 -0.38
C ASN A 280 -9.33 19.40 -1.23
N SER A 281 -9.37 20.63 -0.72
CA SER A 281 -9.86 21.83 -1.44
C SER A 281 -8.83 22.96 -1.48
N ALA A 282 -7.61 22.73 -0.99
CA ALA A 282 -6.50 23.67 -1.04
C ALA A 282 -5.61 23.40 -2.27
N PRO A 283 -4.93 24.42 -2.82
CA PRO A 283 -4.02 24.26 -3.95
C PRO A 283 -2.67 23.69 -3.50
N LEU A 284 -2.65 22.37 -3.22
CA LEU A 284 -1.51 21.64 -2.72
C LEU A 284 -0.73 20.92 -3.83
N VAL A 285 0.50 20.51 -3.50
CA VAL A 285 1.39 19.76 -4.40
C VAL A 285 1.87 18.48 -3.69
N SER A 286 2.58 17.61 -4.40
CA SER A 286 2.93 16.26 -3.91
C SER A 286 3.57 16.24 -2.53
N ILE A 287 4.49 17.16 -2.23
CA ILE A 287 5.21 17.17 -0.95
C ILE A 287 4.28 17.40 0.27
N ASP A 288 3.15 18.08 0.07
CA ASP A 288 2.19 18.36 1.14
C ASP A 288 1.45 17.09 1.60
N PHE A 289 1.46 16.04 0.78
CA PHE A 289 0.88 14.73 1.09
C PHE A 289 1.93 13.71 1.56
N ASN A 290 3.19 14.14 1.73
CA ASN A 290 4.22 13.27 2.26
C ASN A 290 3.91 12.92 3.72
N HIS A 291 4.02 11.64 4.07
CA HIS A 291 3.67 11.13 5.39
C HIS A 291 2.16 11.21 5.74
N ASP A 292 1.30 11.36 4.72
CA ASP A 292 -0.15 11.27 4.88
C ASP A 292 -0.57 9.79 4.98
N ALA A 293 -1.31 9.45 6.03
CA ALA A 293 -1.77 8.09 6.30
C ALA A 293 -3.00 7.67 5.47
N HIS A 294 -3.67 8.58 4.76
CA HIS A 294 -4.78 8.24 3.89
C HIS A 294 -4.33 7.40 2.70
N SER A 295 -5.19 6.50 2.26
CA SER A 295 -4.96 5.73 1.02
C SER A 295 -5.14 6.58 -0.22
N SER A 296 -6.03 7.58 -0.14
CA SER A 296 -6.50 8.38 -1.28
C SER A 296 -6.93 9.76 -0.79
N SER A 297 -6.27 10.80 -1.25
CA SER A 297 -6.57 12.21 -0.92
C SER A 297 -7.10 12.88 -2.18
N PHE A 298 -8.45 12.85 -2.33
CA PHE A 298 -9.15 13.42 -3.48
C PHE A 298 -8.91 14.92 -3.59
N ASP A 299 -8.53 15.39 -4.77
CA ASP A 299 -8.27 16.82 -5.03
C ASP A 299 -9.43 17.46 -5.78
N ALA A 300 -10.29 18.16 -5.04
CA ALA A 300 -11.47 18.84 -5.57
C ALA A 300 -11.12 20.01 -6.51
N THR A 301 -9.91 20.56 -6.42
CA THR A 301 -9.47 21.68 -7.23
C THR A 301 -9.17 21.27 -8.69
N LEU A 302 -8.95 19.97 -8.91
CA LEU A 302 -8.58 19.41 -10.22
C LEU A 302 -9.75 18.73 -10.95
N THR A 303 -10.94 18.68 -10.36
CA THR A 303 -12.12 18.06 -10.97
C THR A 303 -12.52 18.79 -12.25
N LYS A 304 -12.72 18.03 -13.34
CA LYS A 304 -13.26 18.53 -14.62
C LYS A 304 -14.39 17.64 -15.09
N VAL A 305 -15.42 18.26 -15.65
CA VAL A 305 -16.61 17.58 -16.20
C VAL A 305 -16.99 18.19 -17.55
N SER A 306 -17.29 17.33 -18.51
CA SER A 306 -17.88 17.70 -19.81
C SER A 306 -18.97 16.68 -20.15
N GLY A 307 -20.23 17.01 -19.85
CA GLY A 307 -21.34 16.07 -19.93
C GLY A 307 -21.13 14.85 -19.04
N ARG A 308 -20.92 13.70 -19.67
CA ARG A 308 -20.62 12.43 -18.97
C ARG A 308 -19.12 12.15 -18.79
N LEU A 309 -18.26 12.91 -19.46
CA LEU A 309 -16.81 12.76 -19.31
C LEU A 309 -16.37 13.47 -18.03
N VAL A 310 -15.84 12.70 -17.09
CA VAL A 310 -15.37 13.15 -15.78
C VAL A 310 -13.88 12.91 -15.67
N LYS A 311 -13.13 13.92 -15.19
CA LYS A 311 -11.72 13.80 -14.84
C LYS A 311 -11.53 14.17 -13.38
N VAL A 312 -10.88 13.28 -12.61
CA VAL A 312 -10.60 13.45 -11.19
C VAL A 312 -9.17 13.04 -10.86
N SER A 313 -8.61 13.64 -9.83
CA SER A 313 -7.27 13.34 -9.35
C SER A 313 -7.29 13.04 -7.85
N SER A 314 -6.41 12.11 -7.44
CA SER A 314 -6.25 11.79 -6.02
C SER A 314 -4.78 11.54 -5.71
N TRP A 315 -4.27 12.19 -4.66
CA TRP A 315 -2.92 12.06 -4.15
C TRP A 315 -2.81 10.88 -3.18
N TYR A 316 -1.63 10.30 -3.10
CA TYR A 316 -1.35 9.27 -2.11
C TYR A 316 0.14 9.18 -1.81
N ASP A 317 0.47 9.08 -0.53
CA ASP A 317 1.80 8.66 -0.13
C ASP A 317 1.90 7.15 -0.39
N ASN A 318 2.62 6.80 -1.47
CA ASN A 318 2.71 5.42 -1.96
C ASN A 318 3.45 4.48 -1.00
N GLU A 319 4.14 5.02 0.00
CA GLU A 319 4.81 4.25 1.07
C GLU A 319 4.01 4.31 2.38
N TRP A 320 3.73 5.50 2.89
CA TRP A 320 3.16 5.71 4.23
C TRP A 320 1.69 5.31 4.32
N GLY A 321 0.86 5.78 3.39
CA GLY A 321 -0.55 5.41 3.34
C GLY A 321 -0.73 3.90 3.21
N PHE A 322 0.02 3.26 2.30
CA PHE A 322 0.01 1.83 2.10
C PHE A 322 0.46 1.04 3.35
N SER A 323 1.51 1.52 4.04
CA SER A 323 2.02 0.88 5.26
C SER A 323 1.00 0.92 6.41
N ASN A 324 0.25 2.00 6.55
CA ASN A 324 -0.87 2.08 7.48
C ASN A 324 -1.97 1.06 7.13
N ARG A 325 -2.28 0.86 5.85
CA ARG A 325 -3.26 -0.16 5.41
C ARG A 325 -2.81 -1.58 5.69
N MET A 326 -1.53 -1.88 5.67
CA MET A 326 -1.02 -3.19 6.09
C MET A 326 -1.37 -3.48 7.55
N LEU A 327 -1.25 -2.49 8.43
CA LEU A 327 -1.63 -2.61 9.85
C LEU A 327 -3.14 -2.79 10.02
N ASP A 328 -3.95 -1.95 9.37
CA ASP A 328 -5.42 -2.03 9.44
C ASP A 328 -5.93 -3.39 8.91
N THR A 329 -5.39 -3.85 7.77
CA THR A 329 -5.77 -5.14 7.17
C THR A 329 -5.37 -6.31 8.05
N THR A 330 -4.24 -6.23 8.77
CA THR A 330 -3.82 -7.26 9.73
C THR A 330 -4.85 -7.43 10.84
N VAL A 331 -5.31 -6.34 11.42
CA VAL A 331 -6.35 -6.39 12.48
C VAL A 331 -7.66 -6.96 11.92
N ALA A 332 -8.07 -6.52 10.74
CA ALA A 332 -9.29 -7.02 10.11
C ALA A 332 -9.21 -8.52 9.78
N LEU A 333 -8.06 -9.00 9.27
CA LEU A 333 -7.84 -10.42 8.95
C LEU A 333 -7.90 -11.31 10.20
N MET A 334 -7.38 -10.82 11.32
CA MET A 334 -7.38 -11.58 12.58
C MET A 334 -8.72 -11.53 13.31
N ALA A 335 -9.53 -10.49 13.06
CA ALA A 335 -10.87 -10.35 13.61
C ALA A 335 -11.96 -11.03 12.75
N ALA A 336 -11.63 -11.51 11.57
CA ALA A 336 -12.57 -12.14 10.64
C ALA A 336 -13.13 -13.46 11.22
N LYS A 337 -14.42 -13.69 10.97
CA LYS A 337 -15.19 -14.86 11.44
C LYS A 337 -15.30 -15.93 10.36
#